data_78b158a54edf5c1bbd08c5b762f2622c
#
_entry.id   78b158a54edf5c1bbd08c5b762f2622c
#
_cell.length_a   1.000
_cell.length_b   1.000
_cell.length_c   1.000
_cell.angle_alpha   90.00
_cell.angle_beta   90.00
_cell.angle_gamma   90.00
#
_symmetry.space_group_name_H-M   'P 1'
#
loop_
_entity.id
_entity.type
_entity.pdbx_description
1 polymer ?
#
loop_
_entity_poly.entity_id
_entity_poly.type
_entity_poly.pdbx_seq_one_letter_code
_entity_poly.pdbx_strand_id
1 'polypeptide(L)'
;ASSAASDVYKRQVQAQIELGFERFLEEKNYQAIVTHFGDLGALKQLPGLAIQRLMEKGYGFGAEGDWKVAAMVRLMKLMTAGMKDAKGTSMLEDYTYNFVKGKEGILEAHMLEVCPTIADGPVSIKVCPLSMGNREDPARLVFTSKTGPAVAASLVDLGNRFRPVSYTHLR
;
A
#
# COMPACT_ATOMS: atom_id res chain seq x y z
N ALA A 1 -3.59 26.82 -3.87
CA ALA A 1 -2.22 26.29 -3.70
C ALA A 1 -1.95 26.11 -2.20
N SER A 2 -1.56 24.92 -1.78
CA SER A 2 -1.10 24.68 -0.41
C SER A 2 0.15 25.53 -0.15
N SER A 3 0.24 26.18 1.01
CA SER A 3 1.47 26.88 1.37
C SER A 3 2.55 25.88 1.76
N ALA A 4 3.83 26.20 1.52
CA ALA A 4 4.95 25.33 1.91
C ALA A 4 4.89 24.95 3.42
N ALA A 5 4.47 25.84 4.27
CA ALA A 5 4.27 25.59 5.71
C ALA A 5 3.17 24.53 5.96
N SER A 6 2.06 24.59 5.21
CA SER A 6 1.00 23.59 5.28
C SER A 6 1.50 22.20 4.85
N ASP A 7 2.33 22.11 3.82
CA ASP A 7 2.89 20.86 3.36
C ASP A 7 3.88 20.25 4.37
N VAL A 8 4.69 21.07 5.02
CA VAL A 8 5.58 20.62 6.12
C VAL A 8 4.75 20.05 7.26
N TYR A 9 3.72 20.75 7.70
CA TYR A 9 2.81 20.27 8.76
C TYR A 9 2.19 18.90 8.39
N LYS A 10 1.67 18.76 7.17
CA LYS A 10 1.04 17.52 6.70
C LYS A 10 2.03 16.34 6.68
N ARG A 11 3.29 16.58 6.31
CA ARG A 11 4.35 15.57 6.38
C ARG A 11 4.69 15.19 7.83
N GLN A 12 4.72 16.16 8.74
CA GLN A 12 4.93 15.89 10.18
C GLN A 12 3.81 15.03 10.77
N VAL A 13 2.55 15.31 10.43
CA VAL A 13 1.41 14.46 10.83
C VAL A 13 1.60 13.03 10.36
N GLN A 14 2.01 12.80 9.11
CA GLN A 14 2.29 11.45 8.60
C GLN A 14 3.44 10.77 9.33
N ALA A 15 4.49 11.50 9.67
CA ALA A 15 5.61 10.95 10.46
C ALA A 15 5.15 10.54 11.87
N GLN A 16 4.27 11.31 12.50
CA GLN A 16 3.68 10.94 13.80
C GLN A 16 2.81 9.69 13.69
N ILE A 17 2.01 9.56 12.62
CA ILE A 17 1.19 8.38 12.35
C ILE A 17 2.10 7.16 12.14
N GLU A 18 3.18 7.29 11.34
CA GLU A 18 4.16 6.21 11.13
C GLU A 18 4.73 5.71 12.46
N LEU A 19 5.27 6.62 13.27
CA LEU A 19 5.86 6.26 14.56
C LEU A 19 4.85 5.63 15.53
N GLY A 20 3.62 6.14 15.55
CA GLY A 20 2.55 5.57 16.37
C GLY A 20 2.18 4.14 15.95
N PHE A 21 2.03 3.90 14.66
CA PHE A 21 1.74 2.56 14.14
C PHE A 21 2.91 1.62 14.33
N GLU A 22 4.14 2.05 14.05
CA GLU A 22 5.34 1.24 14.23
C GLU A 22 5.48 0.77 15.68
N ARG A 23 5.38 1.70 16.62
CA ARG A 23 5.41 1.38 18.04
C ARG A 23 4.31 0.39 18.45
N PHE A 24 3.08 0.61 17.99
CA PHE A 24 1.97 -0.31 18.26
C PHE A 24 2.24 -1.72 17.70
N LEU A 25 2.74 -1.81 16.47
CA LEU A 25 3.07 -3.08 15.83
C LEU A 25 4.18 -3.83 16.58
N GLU A 26 5.23 -3.11 16.98
CA GLU A 26 6.34 -3.67 17.75
C GLU A 26 5.92 -4.15 19.14
N GLU A 27 5.20 -3.32 19.90
CA GLU A 27 4.72 -3.66 21.24
C GLU A 27 3.80 -4.89 21.25
N LYS A 28 3.03 -5.09 20.19
CA LYS A 28 2.09 -6.21 20.03
C LYS A 28 2.68 -7.38 19.24
N ASN A 29 3.89 -7.25 18.72
CA ASN A 29 4.51 -8.21 17.81
C ASN A 29 3.64 -8.53 16.58
N TYR A 30 2.94 -7.52 16.05
CA TYR A 30 2.15 -7.64 14.84
C TYR A 30 3.02 -7.43 13.60
N GLN A 31 2.75 -8.18 12.55
CA GLN A 31 3.54 -8.17 11.31
C GLN A 31 2.80 -7.51 10.14
N ALA A 32 1.56 -7.11 10.35
CA ALA A 32 0.72 -6.46 9.35
C ALA A 32 -0.32 -5.56 10.04
N ILE A 33 -0.83 -4.60 9.30
CA ILE A 33 -1.88 -3.69 9.75
C ILE A 33 -2.92 -3.51 8.64
N VAL A 34 -4.15 -3.28 9.04
CA VAL A 34 -5.22 -2.83 8.16
C VAL A 34 -5.74 -1.48 8.62
N THR A 35 -6.20 -0.67 7.70
CA THR A 35 -6.90 0.58 8.00
C THR A 35 -8.23 0.63 7.25
N HIS A 36 -9.19 1.38 7.78
CA HIS A 36 -10.44 1.66 7.10
C HIS A 36 -10.72 3.15 7.19
N PHE A 37 -10.96 3.82 6.07
CA PHE A 37 -11.10 5.28 6.00
C PHE A 37 -12.25 5.84 6.87
N GLY A 38 -13.29 5.02 7.12
CA GLY A 38 -14.41 5.36 8.00
C GLY A 38 -14.13 5.15 9.49
N ASP A 39 -13.03 4.50 9.88
CA ASP A 39 -12.76 4.07 11.25
C ASP A 39 -11.33 4.37 11.71
N LEU A 40 -10.85 5.56 11.40
CA LEU A 40 -9.52 6.04 11.80
C LEU A 40 -9.54 6.96 13.03
N GLY A 41 -10.67 7.02 13.74
CA GLY A 41 -10.80 7.80 14.97
C GLY A 41 -10.36 9.26 14.78
N ALA A 42 -9.45 9.71 15.62
CA ALA A 42 -8.97 11.11 15.67
C ALA A 42 -7.87 11.44 14.63
N LEU A 43 -7.46 10.50 13.79
CA LEU A 43 -6.46 10.79 12.75
C LEU A 43 -7.00 11.83 11.78
N LYS A 44 -6.26 12.91 11.58
CA LYS A 44 -6.65 13.99 10.67
C LYS A 44 -6.46 13.67 9.20
N GLN A 45 -5.56 12.76 8.89
CA GLN A 45 -5.23 12.33 7.53
C GLN A 45 -5.38 10.82 7.38
N LEU A 46 -5.63 10.37 6.16
CA LEU A 46 -5.40 8.97 5.81
C LEU A 46 -3.90 8.67 5.86
N PRO A 47 -3.47 7.50 6.38
CA PRO A 47 -2.06 7.24 6.70
C PRO A 47 -1.20 6.86 5.49
N GLY A 48 -1.31 7.58 4.37
CA GLY A 48 -0.65 7.25 3.11
C GLY A 48 0.86 7.07 3.21
N LEU A 49 1.61 8.14 3.52
CA LEU A 49 3.07 8.06 3.68
C LEU A 49 3.48 7.09 4.78
N ALA A 50 2.78 7.09 5.91
CA ALA A 50 3.07 6.21 7.04
C ALA A 50 3.02 4.73 6.63
N ILE A 51 1.96 4.32 5.96
CA ILE A 51 1.78 2.93 5.50
C ILE A 51 2.78 2.56 4.41
N GLN A 52 3.06 3.46 3.45
CA GLN A 52 4.07 3.21 2.42
C GLN A 52 5.43 2.89 3.03
N ARG A 53 5.82 3.64 4.06
CA ARG A 53 7.08 3.42 4.78
C ARG A 53 7.08 2.16 5.64
N LEU A 54 5.96 1.83 6.30
CA LEU A 54 5.82 0.56 7.02
C LEU A 54 5.93 -0.64 6.07
N MET A 55 5.30 -0.57 4.89
CA MET A 55 5.47 -1.62 3.88
C MET A 55 6.92 -1.70 3.38
N GLU A 56 7.63 -0.58 3.23
CA GLU A 56 9.06 -0.57 2.89
C GLU A 56 9.90 -1.30 3.94
N LYS A 57 9.56 -1.13 5.22
CA LYS A 57 10.18 -1.84 6.37
C LYS A 57 9.80 -3.33 6.44
N GLY A 58 8.88 -3.80 5.58
CA GLY A 58 8.49 -5.21 5.47
C GLY A 58 7.16 -5.57 6.10
N TYR A 59 6.45 -4.65 6.74
CA TYR A 59 5.10 -4.93 7.25
C TYR A 59 4.11 -5.19 6.12
N GLY A 60 3.11 -6.04 6.39
CA GLY A 60 1.98 -6.23 5.51
C GLY A 60 0.95 -5.11 5.67
N PHE A 61 0.23 -4.81 4.60
CA PHE A 61 -0.84 -3.83 4.62
C PHE A 61 -2.03 -4.30 3.77
N GLY A 62 -3.23 -4.05 4.25
CA GLY A 62 -4.48 -4.18 3.51
C GLY A 62 -5.34 -2.94 3.75
N ALA A 63 -5.87 -2.37 2.68
CA ALA A 63 -6.82 -1.28 2.76
C ALA A 63 -8.20 -1.77 3.21
N GLU A 64 -9.02 -0.84 3.70
CA GLU A 64 -10.45 -1.04 3.96
C GLU A 64 -10.80 -2.24 4.87
N GLY A 65 -9.88 -2.58 5.77
CA GLY A 65 -10.08 -3.69 6.72
C GLY A 65 -9.75 -5.08 6.17
N ASP A 66 -9.22 -5.20 4.94
CA ASP A 66 -8.88 -6.51 4.37
C ASP A 66 -7.60 -7.08 4.97
N TRP A 67 -7.76 -7.79 6.09
CA TRP A 67 -6.68 -8.46 6.78
C TRP A 67 -6.07 -9.61 5.95
N LYS A 68 -6.80 -10.20 5.00
CA LYS A 68 -6.31 -11.26 4.13
C LYS A 68 -5.28 -10.71 3.15
N VAL A 69 -5.56 -9.54 2.57
CA VAL A 69 -4.59 -8.82 1.74
C VAL A 69 -3.38 -8.41 2.57
N ALA A 70 -3.58 -7.89 3.79
CA ALA A 70 -2.47 -7.54 4.68
C ALA A 70 -1.55 -8.74 4.97
N ALA A 71 -2.14 -9.89 5.28
CA ALA A 71 -1.40 -11.14 5.49
C ALA A 71 -0.66 -11.59 4.22
N MET A 72 -1.31 -11.49 3.05
CA MET A 72 -0.72 -11.88 1.77
C MET A 72 0.46 -10.96 1.40
N VAL A 73 0.34 -9.65 1.58
CA VAL A 73 1.47 -8.71 1.35
C VAL A 73 2.65 -9.07 2.22
N ARG A 74 2.44 -9.35 3.51
CA ARG A 74 3.53 -9.79 4.41
C ARG A 74 4.14 -11.10 3.94
N LEU A 75 3.34 -12.08 3.59
CA LEU A 75 3.80 -13.38 3.11
C LEU A 75 4.65 -13.23 1.85
N MET A 76 4.18 -12.47 0.87
CA MET A 76 4.91 -12.22 -0.37
C MET A 76 6.25 -11.52 -0.13
N LYS A 77 6.30 -10.56 0.81
CA LYS A 77 7.56 -9.91 1.21
C LYS A 77 8.54 -10.91 1.81
N LEU A 78 8.08 -11.83 2.66
CA LEU A 78 8.92 -12.88 3.24
C LEU A 78 9.41 -13.87 2.19
N MET A 79 8.54 -14.30 1.29
CA MET A 79 8.88 -15.25 0.22
C MET A 79 9.90 -14.67 -0.76
N THR A 80 9.83 -13.37 -1.01
CA THR A 80 10.75 -12.69 -1.94
C THR A 80 12.01 -12.14 -1.27
N ALA A 81 12.10 -12.20 0.06
CA ALA A 81 13.27 -11.74 0.80
C ALA A 81 14.52 -12.54 0.39
N GLY A 82 15.54 -11.84 -0.08
CA GLY A 82 16.79 -12.45 -0.53
C GLY A 82 16.77 -13.05 -1.95
N MET A 83 15.63 -13.03 -2.64
CA MET A 83 15.59 -13.40 -4.06
C MET A 83 16.29 -12.34 -4.90
N LYS A 84 17.25 -12.78 -5.74
CA LYS A 84 18.11 -11.89 -6.53
C LYS A 84 17.33 -10.99 -7.50
N ASP A 85 16.23 -11.48 -8.05
CA ASP A 85 15.44 -10.80 -9.07
C ASP A 85 14.11 -10.23 -8.52
N ALA A 86 13.84 -10.39 -7.23
CA ALA A 86 12.66 -9.80 -6.61
C ALA A 86 12.81 -8.28 -6.48
N LYS A 87 11.93 -7.55 -7.15
CA LYS A 87 12.01 -6.08 -7.27
C LYS A 87 11.13 -5.35 -6.25
N GLY A 88 10.40 -6.07 -5.42
CA GLY A 88 9.54 -5.51 -4.39
C GLY A 88 8.12 -6.10 -4.41
N THR A 89 7.37 -5.80 -3.37
CA THR A 89 5.99 -6.26 -3.19
C THR A 89 5.14 -5.11 -2.67
N SER A 90 3.94 -4.93 -3.22
CA SER A 90 2.98 -3.91 -2.78
C SER A 90 1.58 -4.50 -2.63
N MET A 91 0.74 -3.86 -1.85
CA MET A 91 -0.69 -3.95 -1.97
C MET A 91 -1.12 -3.15 -3.21
N LEU A 92 -1.99 -3.70 -4.00
CA LEU A 92 -2.66 -3.07 -5.14
C LEU A 92 -4.11 -3.58 -5.22
N GLU A 93 -4.94 -2.86 -5.93
CA GLU A 93 -6.33 -3.20 -6.21
C GLU A 93 -6.59 -3.17 -7.71
N ASP A 94 -7.51 -4.01 -8.16
CA ASP A 94 -8.02 -4.02 -9.53
C ASP A 94 -8.91 -2.80 -9.76
N TYR A 95 -8.39 -1.73 -10.32
CA TYR A 95 -9.16 -0.51 -10.54
C TYR A 95 -10.04 -0.58 -11.77
N THR A 96 -9.54 -1.15 -12.86
CA THR A 96 -10.29 -1.25 -14.09
C THR A 96 -9.78 -2.36 -15.00
N TYR A 97 -10.65 -2.82 -15.87
CA TYR A 97 -10.41 -3.91 -16.81
C TYR A 97 -10.59 -3.43 -18.24
N ASN A 98 -9.69 -3.84 -19.11
CA ASN A 98 -9.84 -3.68 -20.55
C ASN A 98 -10.11 -5.07 -21.18
N PHE A 99 -11.29 -5.26 -21.75
CA PHE A 99 -11.73 -6.51 -22.39
C PHE A 99 -11.63 -6.49 -23.94
N VAL A 100 -11.00 -5.47 -24.50
CA VAL A 100 -10.79 -5.41 -25.97
C VAL A 100 -9.86 -6.54 -26.38
N LYS A 101 -10.34 -7.39 -27.31
CA LYS A 101 -9.58 -8.55 -27.80
C LYS A 101 -8.19 -8.15 -28.30
N GLY A 102 -7.17 -8.80 -27.76
CA GLY A 102 -5.75 -8.56 -28.05
C GLY A 102 -5.17 -7.32 -27.31
N LYS A 103 -5.96 -6.70 -26.43
CA LYS A 103 -5.54 -5.59 -25.56
C LYS A 103 -6.08 -5.77 -24.15
N GLU A 104 -6.37 -7.01 -23.79
CA GLU A 104 -6.87 -7.34 -22.45
C GLU A 104 -5.87 -6.90 -21.39
N GLY A 105 -6.38 -6.34 -20.31
CA GLY A 105 -5.52 -5.86 -19.23
C GLY A 105 -6.31 -5.44 -17.99
N ILE A 106 -5.59 -5.36 -16.90
CA ILE A 106 -6.08 -4.89 -15.60
C ILE A 106 -5.20 -3.72 -15.17
N LEU A 107 -5.80 -2.64 -14.73
CA LEU A 107 -5.07 -1.58 -14.03
C LEU A 107 -5.04 -1.93 -12.55
N GLU A 108 -3.91 -2.37 -12.08
CA GLU A 108 -3.60 -2.57 -10.68
C GLU A 108 -3.08 -1.26 -10.09
N ALA A 109 -3.75 -0.71 -9.11
CA ALA A 109 -3.38 0.58 -8.51
C ALA A 109 -3.85 0.69 -7.06
N HIS A 110 -3.42 1.74 -6.39
CA HIS A 110 -4.04 2.26 -5.17
C HIS A 110 -3.73 3.76 -5.06
N MET A 111 -4.64 4.52 -4.47
CA MET A 111 -4.50 5.98 -4.48
C MET A 111 -3.48 6.53 -3.50
N LEU A 112 -3.10 5.79 -2.45
CA LEU A 112 -2.17 6.23 -1.42
C LEU A 112 -1.05 5.23 -1.15
N GLU A 113 -1.40 4.02 -0.73
CA GLU A 113 -0.53 3.10 -0.02
C GLU A 113 0.18 2.12 -0.96
N VAL A 114 0.75 2.62 -2.04
CA VAL A 114 1.62 1.80 -2.91
C VAL A 114 3.04 1.77 -2.36
N CYS A 115 3.60 0.56 -2.19
CA CYS A 115 4.90 0.36 -1.57
C CYS A 115 6.05 0.88 -2.46
N PRO A 116 6.95 1.73 -1.94
CA PRO A 116 8.06 2.27 -2.75
C PRO A 116 9.09 1.22 -3.17
N THR A 117 9.05 0.00 -2.65
CA THR A 117 9.95 -1.07 -3.10
C THR A 117 9.74 -1.48 -4.56
N ILE A 118 8.57 -1.14 -5.16
CA ILE A 118 8.31 -1.36 -6.58
C ILE A 118 8.70 -0.16 -7.46
N ALA A 119 9.27 0.90 -6.88
CA ALA A 119 9.63 2.10 -7.63
C ALA A 119 10.74 1.84 -8.66
N ASP A 120 10.64 2.53 -9.80
CA ASP A 120 11.70 2.61 -10.83
C ASP A 120 12.24 4.03 -10.89
N GLY A 121 13.33 4.28 -10.16
CA GLY A 121 13.95 5.58 -10.08
C GLY A 121 13.53 6.41 -8.85
N PRO A 122 13.59 7.74 -8.91
CA PRO A 122 13.44 8.59 -7.74
C PRO A 122 12.02 8.59 -7.18
N VAL A 123 11.95 8.54 -5.86
CA VAL A 123 10.72 8.66 -5.09
C VAL A 123 10.63 10.06 -4.50
N SER A 124 9.48 10.71 -4.63
CA SER A 124 9.25 12.06 -4.09
C SER A 124 8.07 12.08 -3.12
N ILE A 125 8.16 12.92 -2.08
CA ILE A 125 7.06 13.15 -1.16
C ILE A 125 6.20 14.30 -1.69
N LYS A 126 4.90 14.06 -1.86
CA LYS A 126 3.94 15.09 -2.27
C LYS A 126 2.74 15.11 -1.34
N VAL A 127 2.19 16.29 -1.13
CA VAL A 127 0.86 16.49 -0.55
C VAL A 127 -0.10 16.70 -1.72
N CYS A 128 -1.07 15.83 -1.84
CA CYS A 128 -2.04 15.90 -2.94
C CYS A 128 -3.46 15.82 -2.39
N PRO A 129 -4.41 16.56 -2.98
CA PRO A 129 -5.81 16.48 -2.61
C PRO A 129 -6.33 15.05 -2.66
N LEU A 130 -7.14 14.70 -1.65
CA LEU A 130 -7.82 13.43 -1.56
C LEU A 130 -9.19 13.64 -0.93
N SER A 131 -10.22 13.76 -1.74
CA SER A 131 -11.60 14.03 -1.32
C SER A 131 -12.27 12.78 -0.73
N MET A 132 -11.64 12.12 0.23
CA MET A 132 -12.15 10.88 0.82
C MET A 132 -12.13 10.95 2.35
N GLY A 133 -13.15 10.37 2.98
CA GLY A 133 -13.24 10.22 4.42
C GLY A 133 -13.34 11.52 5.20
N ASN A 134 -13.63 12.65 4.54
CA ASN A 134 -13.71 13.98 5.15
C ASN A 134 -12.48 14.37 5.98
N ARG A 135 -11.27 14.05 5.45
CA ARG A 135 -9.98 14.26 6.10
C ARG A 135 -9.10 15.23 5.33
N GLU A 136 -8.05 15.71 5.98
CA GLU A 136 -7.06 16.59 5.35
C GLU A 136 -6.27 15.84 4.26
N ASP A 137 -5.77 16.59 3.27
CA ASP A 137 -4.92 16.05 2.22
C ASP A 137 -3.66 15.39 2.78
N PRO A 138 -3.42 14.10 2.53
CA PRO A 138 -2.30 13.39 3.09
C PRO A 138 -1.02 13.63 2.28
N ALA A 139 0.13 13.57 2.96
CA ALA A 139 1.39 13.35 2.27
C ALA A 139 1.51 11.89 1.85
N ARG A 140 2.13 11.67 0.69
CA ARG A 140 2.39 10.33 0.11
C ARG A 140 3.67 10.32 -0.71
N LEU A 141 4.23 9.13 -0.90
CA LEU A 141 5.30 8.89 -1.86
C LEU A 141 4.71 8.74 -3.25
N VAL A 142 5.30 9.43 -4.21
CA VAL A 142 4.92 9.37 -5.62
C VAL A 142 6.14 8.96 -6.45
N PHE A 143 5.94 7.98 -7.30
CA PHE A 143 6.99 7.40 -8.14
C PHE A 143 6.38 6.69 -9.35
N THR A 144 7.21 6.33 -10.31
CA THR A 144 6.87 5.41 -11.38
C THR A 144 7.21 3.99 -10.93
N SER A 145 6.32 3.04 -11.14
CA SER A 145 6.60 1.63 -10.83
C SER A 145 7.46 0.98 -11.92
N LYS A 146 8.21 -0.04 -11.54
CA LYS A 146 8.97 -0.88 -12.46
C LYS A 146 8.06 -1.60 -13.42
N THR A 147 8.55 -1.76 -14.64
CA THR A 147 7.95 -2.64 -15.65
C THR A 147 8.60 -4.02 -15.61
N GLY A 148 7.90 -5.03 -16.11
CA GLY A 148 8.40 -6.38 -16.25
C GLY A 148 7.46 -7.45 -15.70
N PRO A 149 7.88 -8.72 -15.72
CA PRO A 149 7.08 -9.81 -15.18
C PRO A 149 6.77 -9.62 -13.70
N ALA A 150 5.54 -9.89 -13.34
CA ALA A 150 5.07 -9.79 -11.97
C ALA A 150 4.14 -10.96 -11.61
N VAL A 151 3.85 -11.10 -10.34
CA VAL A 151 2.84 -12.03 -9.80
C VAL A 151 1.87 -11.24 -8.97
N ALA A 152 0.60 -11.27 -9.33
CA ALA A 152 -0.47 -10.86 -8.43
C ALA A 152 -0.95 -12.07 -7.62
N ALA A 153 -1.15 -11.88 -6.33
CA ALA A 153 -1.62 -12.93 -5.43
C ALA A 153 -2.73 -12.41 -4.52
N SER A 154 -3.72 -13.24 -4.30
CA SER A 154 -4.86 -12.97 -3.43
C SER A 154 -5.15 -14.15 -2.53
N LEU A 155 -5.86 -13.92 -1.43
CA LEU A 155 -6.30 -14.95 -0.50
C LEU A 155 -7.83 -14.94 -0.40
N VAL A 156 -8.44 -15.98 -0.94
CA VAL A 156 -9.89 -16.15 -0.94
C VAL A 156 -10.33 -16.93 0.29
N ASP A 157 -11.32 -16.41 1.00
CA ASP A 157 -11.99 -17.09 2.10
C ASP A 157 -13.14 -17.94 1.56
N LEU A 158 -13.09 -19.24 1.83
CA LEU A 158 -14.14 -20.20 1.46
C LEU A 158 -14.97 -20.64 2.69
N GLY A 159 -14.89 -19.90 3.79
CA GLY A 159 -15.60 -20.18 5.04
C GLY A 159 -14.90 -21.21 5.94
N ASN A 160 -14.53 -22.35 5.41
CA ASN A 160 -13.86 -23.44 6.14
C ASN A 160 -12.35 -23.55 5.84
N ARG A 161 -11.83 -22.82 4.88
CA ARG A 161 -10.43 -22.78 4.47
C ARG A 161 -10.11 -21.53 3.68
N PHE A 162 -8.84 -21.16 3.66
CA PHE A 162 -8.34 -20.14 2.74
C PHE A 162 -7.77 -20.79 1.48
N ARG A 163 -7.96 -20.10 0.36
CA ARG A 163 -7.42 -20.51 -0.94
C ARG A 163 -6.54 -19.39 -1.48
N PRO A 164 -5.22 -19.57 -1.58
CA PRO A 164 -4.38 -18.65 -2.32
C PRO A 164 -4.68 -18.78 -3.83
N VAL A 165 -4.72 -17.63 -4.48
CA VAL A 165 -4.88 -17.50 -5.93
C VAL A 165 -3.72 -16.64 -6.43
N SER A 166 -3.09 -17.03 -7.51
CA SER A 166 -2.02 -16.24 -8.11
C SER A 166 -2.22 -16.12 -9.62
N TYR A 167 -1.85 -14.95 -10.13
CA TYR A 167 -1.78 -14.62 -11.54
C TYR A 167 -0.34 -14.33 -11.91
N THR A 168 0.13 -14.87 -13.00
CA THR A 168 1.48 -14.66 -13.53
C THR A 168 1.40 -14.01 -14.90
N HIS A 169 2.55 -13.54 -15.44
CA HIS A 169 2.67 -12.88 -16.74
C HIS A 169 2.06 -11.47 -16.80
N LEU A 170 1.96 -10.80 -15.67
CA LEU A 170 1.68 -9.36 -15.63
C LEU A 170 2.88 -8.60 -16.22
N ARG A 171 2.60 -7.56 -17.03
CA ARG A 171 3.61 -6.72 -17.66
C ARG A 171 3.36 -5.24 -17.35
#